data_97872262d7223580df3aeea24cd99933
#
_entry.id   97872262d7223580df3aeea24cd99933
#
_cell.length_a   1.000
_cell.length_b   1.000
_cell.length_c   1.000
_cell.angle_alpha   90.00
_cell.angle_beta   90.00
_cell.angle_gamma   90.00
#
_symmetry.space_group_name_H-M   'P 1'
#
loop_
_entity.id
_entity.type
_entity.pdbx_description
1 polymer ?
#
loop_
_entity_poly.entity_id
_entity_poly.type
_entity_poly.pdbx_seq_one_letter_code
_entity_poly.pdbx_strand_id
1 'polypeptide(L)'
;WFVNPTIHKDELRATQLENEDYPILSDFLLYLDDYKRRLTQKRQKDEEELKSVKRIYNTFDEMLTSNASMFEGITEFQDISTEQVVTFDLSGLKNMPNLLNAQIFSVLSLVSADIVNNGKRCKRLLKENPKLSEMDLEHYIVNISEAQTLINPRYETSVKLLADVIDSMGENFAGVVLSVNSLQGILFEAGSGNHKDPYVIAVKRIFELMQYRVFAQTDETSVPLLANALTSSMNQSELETLPRLSKGQLFMNIAGVGNLVFNQQLLQSEVQRYGGIQ
;
A
#
# COMPACT_ATOMS: atom_id res chain seq x y z
N TRP A 1 24.02 -15.91 13.37
CA TRP A 1 23.32 -16.93 12.58
C TRP A 1 24.22 -17.59 11.56
N PHE A 2 24.76 -16.86 10.65
CA PHE A 2 25.67 -17.38 9.62
C PHE A 2 27.12 -17.59 10.14
N VAL A 3 27.41 -17.26 11.38
CA VAL A 3 28.75 -17.28 11.97
C VAL A 3 28.92 -18.38 13.00
N ASN A 4 27.85 -19.05 13.44
CA ASN A 4 27.96 -20.13 14.41
C ASN A 4 27.94 -21.50 13.73
N PRO A 5 29.10 -22.16 13.52
CA PRO A 5 29.19 -23.44 12.81
C PRO A 5 28.61 -24.63 13.59
N THR A 6 28.18 -24.43 14.83
CA THR A 6 27.66 -25.50 15.71
C THR A 6 26.14 -25.70 15.57
N ILE A 7 25.43 -24.83 14.88
CA ILE A 7 23.98 -24.98 14.67
C ILE A 7 23.76 -25.78 13.40
N HIS A 8 23.21 -26.99 13.52
CA HIS A 8 22.83 -27.81 12.37
C HIS A 8 21.69 -27.14 11.59
N LYS A 9 21.80 -27.12 10.25
CA LYS A 9 20.81 -26.49 9.37
C LYS A 9 19.37 -26.99 9.58
N ASP A 10 19.22 -28.21 10.05
CA ASP A 10 17.94 -28.88 10.29
C ASP A 10 17.26 -28.42 11.61
N GLU A 11 18.01 -27.77 12.49
CA GLU A 11 17.51 -27.23 13.79
C GLU A 11 17.01 -25.79 13.66
N LEU A 12 17.31 -25.13 12.54
CA LEU A 12 16.96 -23.73 12.29
C LEU A 12 15.58 -23.64 11.61
N ARG A 13 14.54 -23.80 12.40
CA ARG A 13 13.18 -23.46 11.96
C ARG A 13 12.89 -22.01 12.36
N ALA A 14 12.63 -21.14 11.38
CA ALA A 14 12.29 -19.76 11.64
C ALA A 14 11.11 -19.61 12.62
N THR A 15 10.20 -20.60 12.63
CA THR A 15 9.05 -20.68 13.54
C THR A 15 9.40 -21.02 15.00
N GLN A 16 10.66 -21.34 15.31
CA GLN A 16 11.11 -21.68 16.65
C GLN A 16 11.98 -20.59 17.27
N LEU A 17 12.16 -19.48 16.55
CA LEU A 17 12.90 -18.32 17.05
C LEU A 17 12.00 -17.46 17.93
N GLU A 18 12.52 -17.03 19.04
CA GLU A 18 11.92 -15.97 19.82
C GLU A 18 12.22 -14.61 19.15
N ASN A 19 11.43 -13.58 19.45
CA ASN A 19 11.61 -12.27 18.83
C ASN A 19 13.03 -11.71 19.00
N GLU A 20 13.66 -12.03 20.11
CA GLU A 20 15.03 -11.62 20.44
C GLU A 20 16.11 -12.28 19.59
N ASP A 21 15.79 -13.42 18.95
CA ASP A 21 16.73 -14.17 18.10
C ASP A 21 16.74 -13.65 16.63
N TYR A 22 15.80 -12.79 16.26
CA TYR A 22 15.78 -12.21 14.91
C TYR A 22 16.84 -11.13 14.75
N PRO A 23 17.60 -11.14 13.65
CA PRO A 23 18.58 -10.11 13.40
C PRO A 23 17.90 -8.74 13.20
N ILE A 24 18.44 -7.74 13.85
CA ILE A 24 18.04 -6.33 13.68
C ILE A 24 18.91 -5.64 12.62
N LEU A 25 18.58 -4.39 12.29
CA LEU A 25 19.26 -3.68 11.19
C LEU A 25 20.76 -3.46 11.45
N SER A 26 21.16 -3.23 12.70
CA SER A 26 22.57 -3.13 13.07
C SER A 26 23.34 -4.43 12.82
N ASP A 27 22.74 -5.60 13.06
CA ASP A 27 23.38 -6.90 12.76
C ASP A 27 23.62 -7.05 11.25
N PHE A 28 22.66 -6.59 10.45
CA PHE A 28 22.82 -6.58 8.99
C PHE A 28 23.95 -5.66 8.54
N LEU A 29 24.11 -4.49 9.15
CA LEU A 29 25.24 -3.59 8.86
C LEU A 29 26.59 -4.21 9.26
N LEU A 30 26.67 -4.90 10.41
CA LEU A 30 27.88 -5.63 10.78
C LEU A 30 28.22 -6.71 9.77
N TYR A 31 27.22 -7.45 9.30
CA TYR A 31 27.41 -8.44 8.23
C TYR A 31 27.92 -7.80 6.92
N LEU A 32 27.34 -6.68 6.51
CA LEU A 32 27.76 -5.97 5.28
C LEU A 32 29.18 -5.42 5.41
N ASP A 33 29.59 -4.95 6.61
CA ASP A 33 30.97 -4.48 6.85
C ASP A 33 31.97 -5.64 6.74
N ASP A 34 31.68 -6.78 7.34
CA ASP A 34 32.51 -7.97 7.21
C ASP A 34 32.55 -8.47 5.77
N TYR A 35 31.42 -8.47 5.06
CA TYR A 35 31.36 -8.86 3.65
C TYR A 35 32.20 -7.92 2.76
N LYS A 36 32.11 -6.62 3.00
CA LYS A 36 32.94 -5.60 2.33
C LYS A 36 34.44 -5.83 2.56
N ARG A 37 34.84 -6.18 3.79
CA ARG A 37 36.24 -6.52 4.12
C ARG A 37 36.68 -7.77 3.35
N ARG A 38 35.89 -8.83 3.30
CA ARG A 38 36.18 -10.07 2.56
C ARG A 38 36.34 -9.81 1.06
N LEU A 39 35.46 -8.98 0.45
CA LEU A 39 35.57 -8.61 -0.96
C LEU A 39 36.89 -7.85 -1.23
N THR A 40 37.30 -6.98 -0.31
CA THR A 40 38.52 -6.20 -0.46
C THR A 40 39.80 -7.08 -0.37
N GLN A 41 39.73 -8.20 0.35
CA GLN A 41 40.85 -9.13 0.54
C GLN A 41 40.98 -10.19 -0.59
N LYS A 42 39.95 -10.37 -1.43
CA LYS A 42 40.01 -11.30 -2.57
C LYS A 42 41.10 -10.85 -3.57
N ARG A 43 41.86 -11.82 -4.11
CA ARG A 43 42.91 -11.58 -5.13
C ARG A 43 42.34 -11.00 -6.42
N GLN A 44 41.12 -11.38 -6.77
CA GLN A 44 40.39 -10.85 -7.92
C GLN A 44 39.24 -10.01 -7.36
N LYS A 45 39.40 -8.70 -7.39
CA LYS A 45 38.39 -7.75 -6.87
C LYS A 45 37.27 -7.59 -7.88
N ASP A 46 36.06 -7.84 -7.46
CA ASP A 46 34.88 -7.41 -8.18
C ASP A 46 34.53 -5.99 -7.72
N GLU A 47 34.94 -5.00 -8.51
CA GLU A 47 34.75 -3.59 -8.17
C GLU A 47 33.27 -3.19 -8.21
N GLU A 48 32.48 -3.82 -9.07
CA GLU A 48 31.07 -3.54 -9.22
C GLU A 48 30.27 -4.07 -8.03
N GLU A 49 30.58 -5.29 -7.58
CA GLU A 49 30.02 -5.87 -6.37
C GLU A 49 30.39 -5.04 -5.14
N LEU A 50 31.66 -4.66 -5.01
CA LEU A 50 32.12 -3.83 -3.88
C LEU A 50 31.43 -2.46 -3.85
N LYS A 51 31.21 -1.84 -5.02
CA LYS A 51 30.49 -0.57 -5.15
C LYS A 51 29.03 -0.72 -4.72
N SER A 52 28.38 -1.80 -5.13
CA SER A 52 27.00 -2.10 -4.75
C SER A 52 26.85 -2.32 -3.25
N VAL A 53 27.73 -3.12 -2.64
CA VAL A 53 27.73 -3.37 -1.19
C VAL A 53 27.98 -2.08 -0.40
N LYS A 54 28.91 -1.23 -0.83
CA LYS A 54 29.13 0.08 -0.18
C LYS A 54 27.91 0.97 -0.26
N ARG A 55 27.20 0.99 -1.39
CA ARG A 55 25.98 1.79 -1.56
C ARG A 55 24.90 1.31 -0.62
N ILE A 56 24.68 0.01 -0.53
CA ILE A 56 23.70 -0.59 0.37
C ILE A 56 24.05 -0.26 1.83
N TYR A 57 25.30 -0.50 2.22
CA TYR A 57 25.80 -0.17 3.57
C TYR A 57 25.54 1.29 3.93
N ASN A 58 25.94 2.23 3.09
CA ASN A 58 25.76 3.66 3.37
C ASN A 58 24.30 4.06 3.50
N THR A 59 23.39 3.46 2.70
CA THR A 59 21.95 3.73 2.78
C THR A 59 21.38 3.29 4.13
N PHE A 60 21.70 2.08 4.58
CA PHE A 60 21.21 1.59 5.87
C PHE A 60 21.88 2.25 7.08
N ASP A 61 23.17 2.58 6.97
CA ASP A 61 23.89 3.33 8.00
C ASP A 61 23.31 4.74 8.20
N GLU A 62 22.95 5.41 7.09
CA GLU A 62 22.25 6.70 7.13
C GLU A 62 20.85 6.57 7.75
N MET A 63 20.11 5.51 7.44
CA MET A 63 18.81 5.23 8.06
C MET A 63 18.93 5.04 9.57
N LEU A 64 19.89 4.25 10.03
CA LEU A 64 20.14 4.05 11.46
C LEU A 64 20.63 5.33 12.15
N THR A 65 21.57 6.05 11.53
CA THR A 65 22.10 7.29 12.13
C THR A 65 21.02 8.37 12.28
N SER A 66 20.14 8.48 11.29
CA SER A 66 19.12 9.54 11.25
C SER A 66 17.83 9.16 11.95
N ASN A 67 17.48 7.87 12.03
CA ASN A 67 16.18 7.40 12.46
C ASN A 67 16.24 6.06 13.23
N ALA A 68 17.23 5.89 14.09
CA ALA A 68 17.43 4.65 14.86
C ALA A 68 16.16 4.19 15.59
N SER A 69 15.42 5.10 16.22
CA SER A 69 14.19 4.78 16.95
C SER A 69 13.08 4.15 16.11
N MET A 70 13.19 4.20 14.78
CA MET A 70 12.17 3.65 13.87
C MET A 70 12.60 2.35 13.21
N PHE A 71 13.91 2.12 13.09
CA PHE A 71 14.46 1.00 12.32
C PHE A 71 15.33 0.06 13.15
N GLU A 72 15.72 0.50 14.35
CA GLU A 72 16.53 -0.30 15.24
C GLU A 72 15.67 -0.92 16.34
N GLY A 73 15.85 -2.20 16.58
CA GLY A 73 15.17 -2.94 17.62
C GLY A 73 14.25 -4.03 17.11
N ILE A 74 13.63 -4.70 18.08
CA ILE A 74 12.66 -5.77 17.84
C ILE A 74 11.32 -5.13 17.48
N THR A 75 10.63 -5.69 16.52
CA THR A 75 9.29 -5.24 16.18
C THR A 75 8.33 -5.59 17.32
N GLU A 76 7.85 -4.60 18.04
CA GLU A 76 6.90 -4.74 19.15
C GLU A 76 5.44 -4.70 18.69
N PHE A 77 5.18 -4.89 17.40
CA PHE A 77 3.82 -4.93 16.91
C PHE A 77 3.07 -6.13 17.48
N GLN A 78 1.92 -5.85 18.07
CA GLN A 78 0.94 -6.90 18.36
C GLN A 78 0.49 -7.52 17.06
N ASP A 79 0.13 -8.80 17.12
CA ASP A 79 -0.44 -9.51 15.97
C ASP A 79 -1.75 -8.80 15.54
N ILE A 80 -1.69 -8.08 14.42
CA ILE A 80 -2.83 -7.33 13.89
C ILE A 80 -4.00 -8.25 13.51
N SER A 81 -3.73 -9.54 13.27
CA SER A 81 -4.75 -10.52 12.90
C SER A 81 -5.76 -10.81 14.02
N THR A 82 -5.43 -10.45 15.26
CA THR A 82 -6.30 -10.62 16.42
C THR A 82 -7.21 -9.40 16.67
N GLU A 83 -6.92 -8.27 16.03
CA GLU A 83 -7.60 -7.01 16.25
C GLU A 83 -8.71 -6.78 15.21
N GLN A 84 -9.89 -6.33 15.69
CA GLN A 84 -11.01 -6.02 14.81
C GLN A 84 -10.79 -4.74 13.98
N VAL A 85 -10.11 -3.76 14.55
CA VAL A 85 -9.81 -2.47 13.92
C VAL A 85 -8.38 -2.06 14.23
N VAL A 86 -7.60 -1.85 13.20
CA VAL A 86 -6.22 -1.35 13.31
C VAL A 86 -6.08 -0.06 12.53
N THR A 87 -5.45 0.94 13.11
CA THR A 87 -5.21 2.23 12.46
C THR A 87 -3.72 2.55 12.44
N PHE A 88 -3.20 2.83 11.26
CA PHE A 88 -1.82 3.30 11.07
C PHE A 88 -1.85 4.81 10.79
N ASP A 89 -1.40 5.61 11.75
CA ASP A 89 -1.28 7.07 11.57
C ASP A 89 0.13 7.42 11.06
N LEU A 90 0.21 7.79 9.79
CA LEU A 90 1.44 8.23 9.12
C LEU A 90 1.53 9.76 8.97
N SER A 91 0.59 10.51 9.56
CA SER A 91 0.51 11.96 9.39
C SER A 91 1.76 12.71 9.87
N GLY A 92 2.42 12.21 10.92
CA GLY A 92 3.68 12.76 11.44
C GLY A 92 4.85 12.68 10.46
N LEU A 93 4.78 11.83 9.42
CA LEU A 93 5.85 11.61 8.45
C LEU A 93 5.70 12.43 7.16
N LYS A 94 4.66 13.24 7.03
CA LYS A 94 4.36 14.02 5.79
C LYS A 94 5.55 14.89 5.32
N ASN A 95 6.36 15.39 6.26
CA ASN A 95 7.54 16.21 5.95
C ASN A 95 8.83 15.42 5.73
N MET A 96 8.78 14.09 5.82
CA MET A 96 9.92 13.18 5.68
C MET A 96 9.64 12.15 4.57
N PRO A 97 9.71 12.54 3.28
CA PRO A 97 9.17 11.73 2.18
C PRO A 97 9.83 10.35 2.04
N ASN A 98 11.12 10.23 2.27
CA ASN A 98 11.81 8.94 2.19
C ASN A 98 11.37 7.99 3.31
N LEU A 99 11.19 8.54 4.51
CA LEU A 99 10.75 7.80 5.67
C LEU A 99 9.28 7.38 5.53
N LEU A 100 8.43 8.31 5.08
CA LEU A 100 7.04 8.03 4.76
C LEU A 100 6.92 6.88 3.75
N ASN A 101 7.71 6.91 2.67
CA ASN A 101 7.71 5.85 1.66
C ASN A 101 8.12 4.48 2.24
N ALA A 102 9.16 4.46 3.08
CA ALA A 102 9.59 3.23 3.75
C ALA A 102 8.49 2.66 4.67
N GLN A 103 7.82 3.52 5.45
CA GLN A 103 6.73 3.10 6.33
C GLN A 103 5.49 2.66 5.55
N ILE A 104 5.11 3.35 4.48
CA ILE A 104 4.03 2.92 3.58
C ILE A 104 4.32 1.51 3.06
N PHE A 105 5.53 1.28 2.56
CA PHE A 105 5.94 -0.03 2.04
C PHE A 105 5.84 -1.12 3.11
N SER A 106 6.33 -0.84 4.33
CA SER A 106 6.28 -1.77 5.46
C SER A 106 4.85 -2.11 5.87
N VAL A 107 3.99 -1.08 6.03
CA VAL A 107 2.58 -1.27 6.40
C VAL A 107 1.82 -2.04 5.33
N LEU A 108 1.99 -1.68 4.05
CA LEU A 108 1.33 -2.40 2.95
C LEU A 108 1.80 -3.87 2.88
N SER A 109 3.08 -4.13 3.11
CA SER A 109 3.62 -5.49 3.13
C SER A 109 3.04 -6.31 4.29
N LEU A 110 2.96 -5.73 5.49
CA LEU A 110 2.38 -6.36 6.66
C LEU A 110 0.90 -6.70 6.44
N VAL A 111 0.10 -5.72 6.03
CA VAL A 111 -1.34 -5.89 5.77
C VAL A 111 -1.58 -6.91 4.65
N SER A 112 -0.77 -6.87 3.58
CA SER A 112 -0.86 -7.83 2.48
C SER A 112 -0.59 -9.26 2.96
N ALA A 113 0.43 -9.47 3.78
CA ALA A 113 0.75 -10.79 4.33
C ALA A 113 -0.40 -11.35 5.17
N ASP A 114 -1.03 -10.51 5.98
CA ASP A 114 -2.15 -10.89 6.82
C ASP A 114 -3.41 -11.22 6.00
N ILE A 115 -3.74 -10.41 5.00
CA ILE A 115 -4.82 -10.67 4.03
C ILE A 115 -4.63 -12.01 3.34
N VAL A 116 -3.42 -12.30 2.85
CA VAL A 116 -3.12 -13.59 2.18
C VAL A 116 -3.27 -14.77 3.14
N ASN A 117 -2.83 -14.63 4.38
CA ASN A 117 -2.99 -15.66 5.41
C ASN A 117 -4.46 -15.90 5.74
N ASN A 118 -5.25 -14.84 5.88
CA ASN A 118 -6.71 -14.95 6.05
C ASN A 118 -7.35 -15.66 4.85
N GLY A 119 -7.00 -15.28 3.62
CA GLY A 119 -7.50 -15.91 2.40
C GLY A 119 -7.24 -17.43 2.36
N LYS A 120 -6.05 -17.86 2.76
CA LYS A 120 -5.72 -19.30 2.88
C LYS A 120 -6.59 -19.99 3.93
N ARG A 121 -6.80 -19.34 5.09
CA ARG A 121 -7.67 -19.84 6.17
C ARG A 121 -9.11 -19.97 5.71
N CYS A 122 -9.67 -18.95 5.08
CA CYS A 122 -11.03 -18.92 4.57
C CYS A 122 -11.28 -19.98 3.50
N LYS A 123 -10.37 -20.12 2.52
CA LYS A 123 -10.45 -21.15 1.49
C LYS A 123 -10.42 -22.58 2.08
N ARG A 124 -9.65 -22.78 3.15
CA ARG A 124 -9.64 -24.07 3.88
C ARG A 124 -10.96 -24.32 4.58
N LEU A 125 -11.51 -23.33 5.31
CA LEU A 125 -12.78 -23.46 6.01
C LEU A 125 -13.94 -23.79 5.07
N LEU A 126 -14.01 -23.18 3.89
CA LEU A 126 -15.01 -23.48 2.87
C LEU A 126 -14.91 -24.94 2.36
N LYS A 127 -13.69 -25.47 2.24
CA LYS A 127 -13.48 -26.87 1.83
C LYS A 127 -13.89 -27.87 2.91
N GLU A 128 -13.60 -27.55 4.17
CA GLU A 128 -13.90 -28.41 5.31
C GLU A 128 -15.38 -28.39 5.71
N ASN A 129 -16.09 -27.27 5.45
CA ASN A 129 -17.47 -27.05 5.83
C ASN A 129 -18.34 -26.63 4.65
N PRO A 130 -18.91 -27.58 3.87
CA PRO A 130 -19.71 -27.26 2.68
C PRO A 130 -21.00 -26.46 2.93
N LYS A 131 -21.39 -26.28 4.20
CA LYS A 131 -22.56 -25.49 4.60
C LYS A 131 -22.23 -24.01 4.82
N LEU A 132 -20.96 -23.65 4.95
CA LEU A 132 -20.52 -22.27 5.08
C LEU A 132 -20.63 -21.54 3.74
N SER A 133 -21.16 -20.32 3.77
CA SER A 133 -21.13 -19.40 2.65
C SER A 133 -19.93 -18.45 2.77
N GLU A 134 -19.55 -17.78 1.69
CA GLU A 134 -18.52 -16.73 1.73
C GLU A 134 -18.89 -15.59 2.68
N MET A 135 -20.20 -15.33 2.86
CA MET A 135 -20.72 -14.29 3.77
C MET A 135 -20.50 -14.61 5.26
N ASP A 136 -20.27 -15.86 5.59
CA ASP A 136 -20.01 -16.30 6.97
C ASP A 136 -18.52 -16.22 7.34
N LEU A 137 -17.68 -15.84 6.40
CA LEU A 137 -16.24 -15.76 6.58
C LEU A 137 -15.80 -14.36 7.04
N GLU A 138 -14.60 -14.30 7.56
CA GLU A 138 -13.96 -13.05 7.96
C GLU A 138 -13.42 -12.31 6.73
N HIS A 139 -13.85 -11.06 6.57
CA HIS A 139 -13.46 -10.18 5.48
C HIS A 139 -12.61 -9.03 6.00
N TYR A 140 -11.58 -8.68 5.25
CA TYR A 140 -10.75 -7.51 5.52
C TYR A 140 -11.23 -6.32 4.69
N ILE A 141 -11.29 -5.14 5.30
CA ILE A 141 -11.53 -3.88 4.61
C ILE A 141 -10.37 -2.94 4.93
N VAL A 142 -9.59 -2.59 3.92
CA VAL A 142 -8.50 -1.63 4.02
C VAL A 142 -8.99 -0.26 3.58
N ASN A 143 -9.07 0.67 4.52
CA ASN A 143 -9.47 2.05 4.21
C ASN A 143 -8.23 2.95 4.19
N ILE A 144 -7.92 3.54 3.03
CA ILE A 144 -6.80 4.46 2.84
C ILE A 144 -7.36 5.86 2.61
N SER A 145 -7.31 6.68 3.65
CA SER A 145 -7.68 8.10 3.54
C SER A 145 -6.53 8.94 3.00
N GLU A 146 -6.84 10.01 2.27
CA GLU A 146 -5.85 10.87 1.59
C GLU A 146 -4.90 10.08 0.69
N ALA A 147 -5.42 9.12 -0.07
CA ALA A 147 -4.63 8.21 -0.90
C ALA A 147 -3.73 8.94 -1.92
N GLN A 148 -4.00 10.20 -2.26
CA GLN A 148 -3.11 11.03 -3.07
C GLN A 148 -1.73 11.27 -2.42
N THR A 149 -1.61 11.07 -1.11
CA THR A 149 -0.32 11.15 -0.41
C THR A 149 0.55 9.92 -0.72
N LEU A 150 -0.08 8.76 -0.89
CA LEU A 150 0.57 7.50 -1.22
C LEU A 150 0.77 7.33 -2.72
N ILE A 151 -0.26 7.67 -3.50
CA ILE A 151 -0.24 7.57 -4.96
C ILE A 151 0.48 8.81 -5.51
N ASN A 152 1.79 8.77 -5.52
CA ASN A 152 2.66 9.87 -5.90
C ASN A 152 3.84 9.34 -6.75
N PRO A 153 4.24 10.03 -7.82
CA PRO A 153 5.38 9.63 -8.67
C PRO A 153 6.69 9.40 -7.90
N ARG A 154 6.86 10.08 -6.77
CA ARG A 154 8.04 9.91 -5.91
C ARG A 154 8.12 8.52 -5.26
N TYR A 155 6.99 7.80 -5.19
CA TYR A 155 6.84 6.54 -4.48
C TYR A 155 6.45 5.40 -5.43
N GLU A 156 6.99 5.38 -6.65
CA GLU A 156 6.67 4.43 -7.71
C GLU A 156 6.59 2.97 -7.21
N THR A 157 7.58 2.55 -6.43
CA THR A 157 7.63 1.17 -5.89
C THR A 157 6.46 0.88 -4.95
N SER A 158 6.12 1.84 -4.07
CA SER A 158 4.97 1.69 -3.15
C SER A 158 3.64 1.72 -3.88
N VAL A 159 3.52 2.54 -4.95
CA VAL A 159 2.31 2.58 -5.79
C VAL A 159 2.12 1.27 -6.54
N LYS A 160 3.20 0.69 -7.05
CA LYS A 160 3.16 -0.64 -7.67
C LYS A 160 2.76 -1.71 -6.67
N LEU A 161 3.36 -1.72 -5.48
CA LEU A 161 2.98 -2.64 -4.41
C LEU A 161 1.49 -2.49 -4.04
N LEU A 162 1.00 -1.25 -3.92
CA LEU A 162 -0.42 -1.00 -3.65
C LEU A 162 -1.31 -1.61 -4.74
N ALA A 163 -0.96 -1.45 -6.02
CA ALA A 163 -1.70 -2.06 -7.12
C ALA A 163 -1.71 -3.60 -7.02
N ASP A 164 -0.56 -4.21 -6.70
CA ASP A 164 -0.45 -5.66 -6.54
C ASP A 164 -1.26 -6.18 -5.34
N VAL A 165 -1.26 -5.45 -4.23
CA VAL A 165 -2.06 -5.77 -3.04
C VAL A 165 -3.56 -5.70 -3.36
N ILE A 166 -4.01 -4.62 -4.04
CA ILE A 166 -5.41 -4.47 -4.44
C ILE A 166 -5.87 -5.59 -5.37
N ASP A 167 -5.04 -5.96 -6.34
CA ASP A 167 -5.35 -7.05 -7.29
C ASP A 167 -5.56 -8.39 -6.57
N SER A 168 -4.79 -8.65 -5.52
CA SER A 168 -4.88 -9.88 -4.74
C SER A 168 -6.05 -9.91 -3.75
N MET A 169 -6.66 -8.76 -3.44
CA MET A 169 -7.65 -8.67 -2.36
C MET A 169 -8.90 -9.52 -2.61
N GLY A 170 -9.45 -9.47 -3.82
CA GLY A 170 -10.67 -10.21 -4.15
C GLY A 170 -10.57 -11.70 -3.92
N GLU A 171 -9.41 -12.30 -4.23
CA GLU A 171 -9.16 -13.73 -4.02
C GLU A 171 -8.94 -14.10 -2.55
N ASN A 172 -8.68 -13.12 -1.69
CA ASN A 172 -8.34 -13.31 -0.28
C ASN A 172 -9.38 -12.74 0.68
N PHE A 173 -10.62 -12.58 0.23
CA PHE A 173 -11.74 -12.08 1.04
C PHE A 173 -11.45 -10.70 1.63
N ALA A 174 -10.88 -9.81 0.84
CA ALA A 174 -10.56 -8.46 1.23
C ALA A 174 -11.07 -7.45 0.20
N GLY A 175 -11.29 -6.22 0.66
CA GLY A 175 -11.65 -5.08 -0.17
C GLY A 175 -10.89 -3.83 0.25
N VAL A 176 -10.82 -2.85 -0.65
CA VAL A 176 -10.16 -1.57 -0.40
C VAL A 176 -11.10 -0.41 -0.66
N VAL A 177 -10.99 0.62 0.17
CA VAL A 177 -11.60 1.93 -0.04
C VAL A 177 -10.49 2.97 -0.11
N LEU A 178 -10.37 3.66 -1.23
CA LEU A 178 -9.42 4.75 -1.42
C LEU A 178 -10.18 6.08 -1.44
N SER A 179 -9.87 6.97 -0.51
CA SER A 179 -10.41 8.33 -0.50
C SER A 179 -9.36 9.32 -0.96
N VAL A 180 -9.69 10.17 -1.91
CA VAL A 180 -8.81 11.21 -2.45
C VAL A 180 -9.51 12.56 -2.41
N ASN A 181 -8.80 13.59 -1.97
CA ASN A 181 -9.34 14.96 -1.93
C ASN A 181 -9.12 15.70 -3.25
N SER A 182 -8.10 15.31 -4.03
CA SER A 182 -7.79 15.88 -5.32
C SER A 182 -7.20 14.82 -6.25
N LEU A 183 -7.72 14.77 -7.45
CA LEU A 183 -7.23 13.89 -8.50
C LEU A 183 -6.08 14.49 -9.32
N GLN A 184 -5.89 15.81 -9.25
CA GLN A 184 -4.89 16.50 -10.08
C GLN A 184 -3.48 15.94 -9.87
N GLY A 185 -3.03 15.77 -8.62
CA GLY A 185 -1.70 15.25 -8.32
C GLY A 185 -1.46 13.82 -8.80
N ILE A 186 -2.52 13.01 -8.85
CA ILE A 186 -2.45 11.62 -9.29
C ILE A 186 -2.51 11.53 -10.82
N LEU A 187 -3.46 12.24 -11.44
CA LEU A 187 -3.81 12.08 -12.85
C LEU A 187 -2.98 12.98 -13.78
N PHE A 188 -2.46 14.11 -13.30
CA PHE A 188 -1.64 15.00 -14.11
C PHE A 188 -0.41 14.27 -14.66
N GLU A 189 0.32 13.61 -13.80
CA GLU A 189 1.48 12.80 -14.20
C GLU A 189 1.07 11.59 -15.04
N ALA A 190 -0.05 10.95 -14.71
CA ALA A 190 -0.57 9.81 -15.46
C ALA A 190 -1.12 10.20 -16.85
N GLY A 191 -1.58 11.44 -17.03
CA GLY A 191 -2.13 11.94 -18.29
C GLY A 191 -1.10 12.53 -19.25
N SER A 192 -0.02 13.13 -18.72
CA SER A 192 1.06 13.77 -19.49
C SER A 192 2.22 12.84 -19.81
N GLY A 193 2.27 11.67 -19.16
CA GLY A 193 3.43 10.81 -19.14
C GLY A 193 3.50 9.82 -20.30
N ASN A 194 4.69 9.33 -20.49
CA ASN A 194 5.00 8.19 -21.35
C ASN A 194 4.18 6.97 -20.86
N HIS A 195 3.37 6.37 -21.72
CA HIS A 195 2.60 5.14 -21.42
C HIS A 195 3.47 3.95 -20.93
N LYS A 196 4.78 4.07 -21.01
CA LYS A 196 5.75 3.09 -20.50
C LYS A 196 6.26 3.41 -19.09
N ASP A 197 5.85 4.54 -18.52
CA ASP A 197 6.24 4.92 -17.16
C ASP A 197 5.59 3.95 -16.15
N PRO A 198 6.39 3.27 -15.30
CA PRO A 198 5.88 2.30 -14.33
C PRO A 198 4.86 2.89 -13.36
N TYR A 199 5.03 4.16 -12.94
CA TYR A 199 4.05 4.86 -12.12
C TYR A 199 2.70 5.00 -12.83
N VAL A 200 2.72 5.45 -14.10
CA VAL A 200 1.51 5.62 -14.91
C VAL A 200 0.78 4.28 -15.08
N ILE A 201 1.53 3.20 -15.33
CA ILE A 201 0.97 1.85 -15.45
C ILE A 201 0.31 1.42 -14.14
N ALA A 202 0.99 1.63 -12.99
CA ALA A 202 0.47 1.25 -11.69
C ALA A 202 -0.81 2.04 -11.32
N VAL A 203 -0.83 3.35 -11.57
CA VAL A 203 -2.01 4.20 -11.34
C VAL A 203 -3.19 3.75 -12.20
N LYS A 204 -2.98 3.52 -13.50
CA LYS A 204 -4.05 3.01 -14.39
C LYS A 204 -4.60 1.67 -13.89
N ARG A 205 -3.71 0.76 -13.50
CA ARG A 205 -4.13 -0.54 -12.94
C ARG A 205 -4.96 -0.37 -11.67
N ILE A 206 -4.59 0.54 -10.75
CA ILE A 206 -5.41 0.84 -9.56
C ILE A 206 -6.81 1.30 -9.99
N PHE A 207 -6.92 2.23 -10.95
CA PHE A 207 -8.22 2.67 -11.44
C PHE A 207 -9.04 1.55 -12.09
N GLU A 208 -8.41 0.67 -12.86
CA GLU A 208 -9.06 -0.47 -13.52
C GLU A 208 -9.58 -1.50 -12.51
N LEU A 209 -8.86 -1.71 -11.41
CA LEU A 209 -9.24 -2.64 -10.34
C LEU A 209 -10.40 -2.12 -9.48
N MET A 210 -10.64 -0.80 -9.46
CA MET A 210 -11.77 -0.23 -8.70
C MET A 210 -13.10 -0.54 -9.38
N GLN A 211 -13.92 -1.36 -8.75
CA GLN A 211 -15.26 -1.70 -9.24
C GLN A 211 -16.25 -0.55 -9.09
N TYR A 212 -16.13 0.21 -8.01
CA TYR A 212 -16.96 1.37 -7.71
C TYR A 212 -16.11 2.62 -7.65
N ARG A 213 -16.51 3.66 -8.37
CA ARG A 213 -15.86 4.98 -8.34
C ARG A 213 -16.91 6.02 -8.02
N VAL A 214 -16.76 6.71 -6.90
CA VAL A 214 -17.71 7.71 -6.43
C VAL A 214 -17.07 9.08 -6.50
N PHE A 215 -17.72 10.00 -7.19
CA PHE A 215 -17.25 11.37 -7.37
C PHE A 215 -18.24 12.33 -6.72
N ALA A 216 -17.72 13.21 -5.87
CA ALA A 216 -18.39 14.44 -5.50
C ALA A 216 -18.17 15.50 -6.59
N GLN A 217 -18.67 16.71 -6.37
CA GLN A 217 -18.39 17.83 -7.28
C GLN A 217 -16.88 18.00 -7.47
N THR A 218 -16.45 17.97 -8.71
CA THR A 218 -15.04 18.16 -9.11
C THR A 218 -14.88 19.49 -9.86
N ASP A 219 -13.67 20.01 -9.90
CA ASP A 219 -13.36 21.19 -10.71
C ASP A 219 -13.31 20.84 -12.22
N GLU A 220 -13.57 21.85 -13.06
CA GLU A 220 -13.58 21.67 -14.52
C GLU A 220 -12.21 21.26 -15.07
N THR A 221 -11.12 21.62 -14.39
CA THR A 221 -9.74 21.29 -14.82
C THR A 221 -9.41 19.82 -14.64
N SER A 222 -10.12 19.12 -13.76
CA SER A 222 -9.98 17.69 -13.54
C SER A 222 -10.69 16.83 -14.60
N VAL A 223 -11.68 17.39 -15.32
CA VAL A 223 -12.47 16.64 -16.32
C VAL A 223 -11.60 16.04 -17.44
N PRO A 224 -10.69 16.78 -18.10
CA PRO A 224 -9.83 16.21 -19.13
C PRO A 224 -8.91 15.10 -18.60
N LEU A 225 -8.44 15.23 -17.35
CA LEU A 225 -7.59 14.23 -16.71
C LEU A 225 -8.36 12.94 -16.44
N LEU A 226 -9.60 13.07 -15.95
CA LEU A 226 -10.50 11.93 -15.75
C LEU A 226 -10.87 11.27 -17.08
N ALA A 227 -11.12 12.06 -18.14
CA ALA A 227 -11.37 11.52 -19.47
C ALA A 227 -10.24 10.60 -19.93
N ASN A 228 -8.99 10.99 -19.74
CA ASN A 228 -7.83 10.17 -20.11
C ASN A 228 -7.67 8.89 -19.26
N ALA A 229 -8.07 8.95 -17.98
CA ALA A 229 -7.96 7.82 -17.07
C ALA A 229 -9.14 6.83 -17.19
N LEU A 230 -10.34 7.31 -17.58
CA LEU A 230 -11.60 6.57 -17.54
C LEU A 230 -12.25 6.42 -18.94
N THR A 231 -11.50 6.54 -20.01
CA THR A 231 -11.98 6.54 -21.41
C THR A 231 -12.87 5.35 -21.79
N SER A 232 -12.76 4.24 -21.08
CA SER A 232 -13.57 3.02 -21.35
C SER A 232 -14.84 2.93 -20.51
N SER A 233 -15.00 3.74 -19.45
CA SER A 233 -16.07 3.57 -18.47
C SER A 233 -17.01 4.75 -18.31
N MET A 234 -16.65 5.93 -18.82
CA MET A 234 -17.46 7.15 -18.78
C MET A 234 -17.42 7.88 -20.12
N ASN A 235 -18.58 8.33 -20.57
CA ASN A 235 -18.68 9.15 -21.77
C ASN A 235 -18.47 10.64 -21.47
N GLN A 236 -18.26 11.45 -22.52
CA GLN A 236 -17.97 12.89 -22.37
C GLN A 236 -19.08 13.65 -21.61
N SER A 237 -20.34 13.32 -21.89
CA SER A 237 -21.49 13.96 -21.24
C SER A 237 -21.56 13.64 -19.74
N GLU A 238 -21.19 12.44 -19.35
CA GLU A 238 -21.14 12.02 -17.94
C GLU A 238 -20.01 12.75 -17.19
N LEU A 239 -18.85 12.88 -17.83
CA LEU A 239 -17.72 13.63 -17.26
C LEU A 239 -18.06 15.12 -17.06
N GLU A 240 -18.77 15.72 -18.02
CA GLU A 240 -19.24 17.13 -17.94
C GLU A 240 -20.31 17.33 -16.85
N THR A 241 -20.92 16.26 -16.34
CA THR A 241 -21.86 16.34 -15.22
C THR A 241 -21.13 16.55 -13.88
N LEU A 242 -19.90 16.06 -13.72
CA LEU A 242 -19.16 16.11 -12.46
C LEU A 242 -18.97 17.52 -11.88
N PRO A 243 -18.59 18.56 -12.66
CA PRO A 243 -18.49 19.91 -12.13
C PRO A 243 -19.84 20.54 -11.76
N ARG A 244 -20.94 20.01 -12.33
CA ARG A 244 -22.29 20.55 -12.13
C ARG A 244 -23.04 19.89 -10.98
N LEU A 245 -22.44 18.90 -10.30
CA LEU A 245 -23.04 18.27 -9.12
C LEU A 245 -23.27 19.30 -8.02
N SER A 246 -24.42 19.24 -7.40
CA SER A 246 -24.76 20.07 -6.25
C SER A 246 -24.19 19.48 -4.95
N LYS A 247 -24.09 20.28 -3.90
CA LYS A 247 -23.72 19.79 -2.57
C LYS A 247 -24.62 18.63 -2.14
N GLY A 248 -24.02 17.50 -1.76
CA GLY A 248 -24.74 16.27 -1.38
C GLY A 248 -25.13 15.38 -2.57
N GLN A 249 -24.89 15.80 -3.82
CA GLN A 249 -24.99 14.93 -4.98
C GLN A 249 -23.69 14.19 -5.21
N LEU A 250 -23.82 12.91 -5.54
CA LEU A 250 -22.70 12.04 -5.87
C LEU A 250 -22.96 11.38 -7.22
N PHE A 251 -21.91 11.23 -7.99
CA PHE A 251 -21.89 10.44 -9.21
C PHE A 251 -21.16 9.14 -8.92
N MET A 252 -21.81 8.01 -9.22
CA MET A 252 -21.20 6.68 -9.07
C MET A 252 -21.05 6.02 -10.43
N ASN A 253 -19.83 5.63 -10.74
CA ASN A 253 -19.51 4.75 -11.85
C ASN A 253 -19.32 3.33 -11.31
N ILE A 254 -20.05 2.38 -11.86
CA ILE A 254 -19.96 0.94 -11.53
C ILE A 254 -19.41 0.23 -12.75
N ALA A 255 -18.21 -0.31 -12.65
CA ALA A 255 -17.51 -0.95 -13.74
C ALA A 255 -18.36 -2.09 -14.35
N GLY A 256 -18.56 -2.05 -15.68
CA GLY A 256 -19.34 -3.06 -16.40
C GLY A 256 -20.86 -3.02 -16.19
N VAL A 257 -21.40 -2.11 -15.37
CA VAL A 257 -22.84 -2.00 -15.08
C VAL A 257 -23.40 -0.69 -15.59
N GLY A 258 -22.81 0.45 -15.24
CA GLY A 258 -23.28 1.77 -15.66
C GLY A 258 -23.01 2.87 -14.62
N ASN A 259 -23.64 4.02 -14.89
CA ASN A 259 -23.42 5.23 -14.11
C ASN A 259 -24.73 5.74 -13.53
N LEU A 260 -24.66 6.30 -12.34
CA LEU A 260 -25.84 6.90 -11.69
C LEU A 260 -25.46 8.16 -10.88
N VAL A 261 -26.38 9.11 -10.82
CA VAL A 261 -26.31 10.28 -9.93
C VAL A 261 -27.34 10.09 -8.83
N PHE A 262 -26.95 10.30 -7.60
CA PHE A 262 -27.85 10.20 -6.45
C PHE A 262 -27.58 11.29 -5.41
N ASN A 263 -28.59 11.56 -4.59
CA ASN A 263 -28.47 12.45 -3.46
C ASN A 263 -28.13 11.66 -2.20
N GLN A 264 -27.05 12.02 -1.54
CA GLN A 264 -26.71 11.45 -0.24
C GLN A 264 -27.66 12.02 0.82
N GLN A 265 -28.42 11.14 1.47
CA GLN A 265 -29.24 11.49 2.62
C GLN A 265 -28.55 10.99 3.88
N LEU A 266 -28.20 11.93 4.76
CA LEU A 266 -27.63 11.61 6.07
C LEU A 266 -28.64 11.93 7.16
N LEU A 267 -28.65 11.12 8.20
CA LEU A 267 -29.41 11.43 9.40
C LEU A 267 -28.78 12.65 10.10
N GLN A 268 -29.64 13.49 10.70
CA GLN A 268 -29.16 14.71 11.38
C GLN A 268 -28.17 14.38 12.51
N SER A 269 -28.33 13.26 13.18
CA SER A 269 -27.37 12.75 14.18
C SER A 269 -26.00 12.39 13.59
N GLU A 270 -25.95 11.90 12.37
CA GLU A 270 -24.71 11.59 11.67
C GLU A 270 -24.01 12.88 11.23
N VAL A 271 -24.77 13.84 10.68
CA VAL A 271 -24.26 15.16 10.32
C VAL A 271 -23.62 15.84 11.53
N GLN A 272 -24.26 15.80 12.70
CA GLN A 272 -23.70 16.36 13.93
C GLN A 272 -22.44 15.65 14.41
N ARG A 273 -22.40 14.29 14.29
CA ARG A 273 -21.24 13.48 14.71
C ARG A 273 -20.00 13.74 13.88
N TYR A 274 -20.15 13.99 12.58
CA TYR A 274 -19.06 14.18 11.65
C TYR A 274 -18.74 15.66 11.34
N GLY A 275 -19.07 16.57 12.24
CA GLY A 275 -18.66 17.97 12.17
C GLY A 275 -19.61 18.91 11.45
N GLY A 276 -20.81 18.45 11.15
CA GLY A 276 -21.95 19.28 10.75
C GLY A 276 -21.73 20.19 9.52
N ILE A 277 -22.81 20.49 8.86
CA ILE A 277 -22.85 21.56 7.86
C ILE A 277 -22.77 22.89 8.61
N GLN A 278 -21.64 23.56 8.59
CA GLN A 278 -21.58 24.98 8.87
C GLN A 278 -22.06 25.76 7.65
#